data_0eb42bb9761b75d5925709928baf59b3
#
_entry.id   0eb42bb9761b75d5925709928baf59b3
#
_cell.length_a   1.000
_cell.length_b   1.000
_cell.length_c   1.000
_cell.angle_alpha   90.00
_cell.angle_beta   90.00
_cell.angle_gamma   90.00
#
_symmetry.space_group_name_H-M   'P 1'
#
loop_
_entity.id
_entity.type
_entity.pdbx_description
1 polymer ?
#
loop_
_entity_poly.entity_id
_entity_poly.type
_entity_poly.pdbx_seq_one_letter_code
_entity_poly.pdbx_strand_id
1 'polypeptide(L)'
;VSSAASDVYKRQDEGLEVEVVAPADPADPPKLVAAGRADYAITYQPQLHLQVHEGLPLKRVGTLIATPLNCLMVRADGPQTIADLRGKKIGYSVSGVEEALVGAILKTADLTLDDVEMVNVNWSLSPALIAGQVDATIGAYRNFELTQMRLEGAEGRCFFIEEQGVPTYDELIFVANPQRMDPDRTRRLLHAVERGAQYMVNHPDEAWTLFSGTAPDLRDELNAQAWKDTVPRFSQSPAALDHGRYARFEQFLHDAGLIDSVLPVSELALDVGVE
;
A
#
# COMPACT_ATOMS: atom_id res chain seq x y z
N VAL A 1 -6.19 6.75 3.74
CA VAL A 1 -7.43 6.44 4.45
C VAL A 1 -7.08 6.14 5.89
N SER A 2 -7.35 7.10 6.73
CA SER A 2 -7.06 6.99 8.14
C SER A 2 -7.94 5.92 8.80
N SER A 3 -7.32 4.96 9.45
CA SER A 3 -7.91 4.00 10.39
C SER A 3 -8.60 4.66 11.61
N ALA A 4 -8.83 5.97 11.58
CA ALA A 4 -9.00 6.78 12.77
C ALA A 4 -10.30 6.55 13.57
N ALA A 5 -11.42 6.21 12.92
CA ALA A 5 -12.70 6.27 13.64
C ALA A 5 -13.03 4.99 14.43
N SER A 6 -12.81 3.80 13.86
CA SER A 6 -13.02 2.54 14.59
C SER A 6 -11.86 2.25 15.56
N ASP A 7 -10.73 2.83 15.28
CA ASP A 7 -9.47 2.54 15.93
C ASP A 7 -9.27 3.32 17.25
N VAL A 8 -9.79 4.54 17.37
CA VAL A 8 -9.59 5.37 18.58
C VAL A 8 -10.17 4.71 19.83
N TYR A 9 -11.40 4.23 19.78
CA TYR A 9 -12.01 3.59 20.95
C TYR A 9 -11.42 2.21 21.25
N LYS A 10 -11.08 1.43 20.19
CA LYS A 10 -10.52 0.07 20.39
C LYS A 10 -9.08 0.14 20.91
N ARG A 11 -8.30 1.15 20.52
CA ARG A 11 -6.94 1.36 21.04
C ARG A 11 -6.94 1.78 22.50
N GLN A 12 -7.89 2.62 22.93
CA GLN A 12 -8.05 3.02 24.32
C GLN A 12 -8.43 1.83 25.21
N ASP A 13 -9.28 0.91 24.74
CA ASP A 13 -9.62 -0.33 25.45
C ASP A 13 -8.37 -1.21 25.69
N GLU A 14 -7.38 -1.18 24.77
CA GLU A 14 -6.10 -1.87 24.89
C GLU A 14 -5.06 -1.06 25.71
N GLY A 15 -5.45 0.07 26.30
CA GLY A 15 -4.56 0.94 27.06
C GLY A 15 -3.47 1.60 26.19
N LEU A 16 -3.79 1.87 24.91
CA LEU A 16 -2.88 2.52 23.97
C LEU A 16 -3.34 3.95 23.68
N GLU A 17 -2.41 4.89 23.82
CA GLU A 17 -2.53 6.22 23.26
C GLU A 17 -1.75 6.25 21.94
N VAL A 18 -2.44 6.51 20.82
CA VAL A 18 -1.85 6.47 19.48
C VAL A 18 -2.06 7.80 18.78
N GLU A 19 -0.95 8.42 18.41
CA GLU A 19 -0.92 9.57 17.53
C GLU A 19 -0.72 9.10 16.08
N VAL A 20 -1.56 9.56 15.16
CA VAL A 20 -1.44 9.27 13.73
C VAL A 20 -0.92 10.51 13.02
N VAL A 21 0.25 10.38 12.41
CA VAL A 21 0.91 11.47 11.68
C VAL A 21 0.84 11.16 10.18
N ALA A 22 0.21 12.04 9.41
CA ALA A 22 0.20 11.94 7.95
C ALA A 22 1.54 12.42 7.39
N PRO A 23 2.21 11.64 6.53
CA PRO A 23 3.50 12.04 5.94
C PRO A 23 3.30 13.09 4.84
N ALA A 24 4.28 13.98 4.69
CA ALA A 24 4.33 14.89 3.55
C ALA A 24 4.79 14.18 2.27
N ASP A 25 5.70 13.22 2.38
CA ASP A 25 6.18 12.36 1.30
C ASP A 25 5.76 10.91 1.58
N PRO A 26 5.13 10.21 0.62
CA PRO A 26 4.67 8.82 0.81
C PRO A 26 5.82 7.81 1.03
N ALA A 27 7.06 8.16 0.68
CA ALA A 27 8.23 7.31 0.87
C ALA A 27 8.88 7.43 2.27
N ASP A 28 8.45 8.39 3.10
CA ASP A 28 9.14 8.69 4.37
C ASP A 28 8.74 7.82 5.57
N PRO A 29 7.50 7.32 5.73
CA PRO A 29 7.07 6.67 6.97
C PRO A 29 8.01 5.56 7.47
N PRO A 30 8.46 4.59 6.65
CA PRO A 30 9.37 3.55 7.15
C PRO A 30 10.74 4.09 7.55
N LYS A 31 11.23 5.17 6.91
CA LYS A 31 12.49 5.83 7.30
C LYS A 31 12.41 6.46 8.70
N LEU A 32 11.24 7.03 9.05
CA LEU A 32 11.00 7.58 10.38
C LEU A 32 11.04 6.49 11.44
N VAL A 33 10.47 5.31 11.17
CA VAL A 33 10.55 4.14 12.07
C VAL A 33 11.98 3.62 12.18
N ALA A 34 12.68 3.46 11.08
CA ALA A 34 14.10 3.04 11.09
C ALA A 34 14.96 3.99 11.94
N ALA A 35 14.71 5.30 11.85
CA ALA A 35 15.38 6.33 12.63
C ALA A 35 14.91 6.41 14.11
N GLY A 36 13.85 5.69 14.50
CA GLY A 36 13.25 5.72 15.83
C GLY A 36 12.50 7.01 16.15
N ARG A 37 11.97 7.67 15.12
CA ARG A 37 11.14 8.88 15.23
C ARG A 37 9.63 8.58 15.18
N ALA A 38 9.28 7.34 14.87
CA ALA A 38 7.96 6.76 15.00
C ALA A 38 8.10 5.31 15.51
N ASP A 39 7.10 4.80 16.23
CA ASP A 39 7.10 3.42 16.72
C ASP A 39 6.72 2.44 15.60
N TYR A 40 5.75 2.83 14.77
CA TYR A 40 5.23 2.05 13.66
C TYR A 40 5.02 2.94 12.43
N ALA A 41 5.05 2.32 11.26
CA ALA A 41 4.57 2.94 10.03
C ALA A 41 3.67 1.98 9.25
N ILE A 42 2.72 2.55 8.51
CA ILE A 42 2.03 1.85 7.43
C ILE A 42 2.84 2.07 6.17
N THR A 43 3.19 0.98 5.50
CA THR A 43 3.94 0.97 4.24
C THR A 43 3.51 -0.22 3.40
N TYR A 44 4.22 -0.50 2.31
CA TYR A 44 3.92 -1.54 1.32
C TYR A 44 4.89 -2.70 1.47
N GLN A 45 4.41 -3.95 1.28
CA GLN A 45 5.31 -5.10 1.32
C GLN A 45 6.48 -4.97 0.32
N PRO A 46 6.28 -4.57 -0.96
CA PRO A 46 7.38 -4.36 -1.89
C PRO A 46 8.43 -3.35 -1.39
N GLN A 47 7.99 -2.24 -0.79
CA GLN A 47 8.88 -1.22 -0.24
C GLN A 47 9.69 -1.76 0.93
N LEU A 48 9.08 -2.54 1.81
CA LEU A 48 9.78 -3.17 2.92
C LEU A 48 10.93 -4.06 2.44
N HIS A 49 10.68 -4.94 1.45
CA HIS A 49 11.70 -5.82 0.90
C HIS A 49 12.91 -5.02 0.42
N LEU A 50 12.70 -4.03 -0.44
CA LEU A 50 13.79 -3.20 -0.97
C LEU A 50 14.56 -2.46 0.12
N GLN A 51 13.85 -1.86 1.09
CA GLN A 51 14.48 -1.10 2.18
C GLN A 51 15.27 -1.98 3.15
N VAL A 52 14.84 -3.22 3.38
CA VAL A 52 15.63 -4.17 4.20
C VAL A 52 16.92 -4.54 3.47
N HIS A 53 16.89 -4.74 2.14
CA HIS A 53 18.11 -4.93 1.33
C HIS A 53 19.03 -3.70 1.33
N GLU A 54 18.48 -2.50 1.45
CA GLU A 54 19.24 -1.26 1.63
C GLU A 54 19.81 -1.12 3.06
N GLY A 55 19.50 -2.06 3.96
CA GLY A 55 20.04 -2.11 5.33
C GLY A 55 19.19 -1.36 6.37
N LEU A 56 17.94 -0.96 6.05
CA LEU A 56 17.06 -0.36 7.04
C LEU A 56 16.63 -1.43 8.07
N PRO A 57 16.72 -1.13 9.39
CA PRO A 57 16.33 -2.05 10.45
C PRO A 57 14.79 -2.08 10.61
N LEU A 58 14.13 -2.69 9.66
CA LEU A 58 12.67 -2.78 9.59
C LEU A 58 12.21 -4.22 9.48
N LYS A 59 11.09 -4.55 10.11
CA LYS A 59 10.36 -5.80 9.90
C LYS A 59 8.86 -5.55 9.87
N ARG A 60 8.16 -6.32 9.03
CA ARG A 60 6.71 -6.38 9.11
C ARG A 60 6.31 -6.97 10.47
N VAL A 61 5.35 -6.33 11.11
CA VAL A 61 4.75 -6.81 12.36
C VAL A 61 3.26 -7.12 12.20
N GLY A 62 2.60 -6.59 11.17
CA GLY A 62 1.18 -6.84 10.92
C GLY A 62 0.76 -6.48 9.50
N THR A 63 -0.40 -6.97 9.07
CA THR A 63 -1.00 -6.68 7.77
C THR A 63 -2.32 -5.94 7.96
N LEU A 64 -2.48 -4.79 7.31
CA LEU A 64 -3.71 -4.02 7.30
C LEU A 64 -4.58 -4.39 6.08
N ILE A 65 -4.00 -4.42 4.89
CA ILE A 65 -4.66 -4.82 3.63
C ILE A 65 -3.83 -5.94 2.99
N ALA A 66 -4.44 -7.11 2.88
CA ALA A 66 -3.77 -8.35 2.47
C ALA A 66 -3.80 -8.65 0.97
N THR A 67 -4.29 -7.71 0.15
CA THR A 67 -4.38 -7.88 -1.31
C THR A 67 -3.95 -6.62 -2.02
N PRO A 68 -3.35 -6.71 -3.23
CA PRO A 68 -2.97 -5.54 -4.00
C PRO A 68 -4.15 -4.61 -4.28
N LEU A 69 -3.98 -3.34 -3.96
CA LEU A 69 -4.85 -2.24 -4.38
C LEU A 69 -4.25 -1.53 -5.59
N ASN A 70 -2.92 -1.52 -5.65
CA ASN A 70 -2.15 -0.88 -6.70
C ASN A 70 -2.51 -1.43 -8.08
N CYS A 71 -2.55 -0.55 -9.06
CA CYS A 71 -2.70 -0.90 -10.46
C CYS A 71 -1.92 0.09 -11.33
N LEU A 72 -1.56 -0.35 -12.52
CA LEU A 72 -1.14 0.57 -13.58
C LEU A 72 -2.40 1.15 -14.22
N MET A 73 -2.68 2.41 -13.90
CA MET A 73 -3.90 3.10 -14.36
C MET A 73 -3.61 3.92 -15.60
N VAL A 74 -4.52 3.85 -16.56
CA VAL A 74 -4.53 4.63 -17.80
C VAL A 74 -5.89 5.25 -18.00
N ARG A 75 -5.98 6.28 -18.87
CA ARG A 75 -7.28 6.74 -19.35
C ARG A 75 -7.93 5.65 -20.22
N ALA A 76 -9.24 5.59 -20.26
CA ALA A 76 -9.98 4.59 -21.04
C ALA A 76 -9.68 4.68 -22.55
N ASP A 77 -9.41 5.88 -23.07
CA ASP A 77 -8.98 6.17 -24.44
C ASP A 77 -7.45 6.08 -24.65
N GLY A 78 -6.69 5.79 -23.61
CA GLY A 78 -5.23 5.68 -23.62
C GLY A 78 -4.70 4.30 -24.02
N PRO A 79 -3.48 3.91 -23.57
CA PRO A 79 -2.86 2.62 -23.85
C PRO A 79 -3.81 1.45 -23.57
N GLN A 80 -3.95 0.51 -24.51
CA GLN A 80 -4.88 -0.62 -24.41
C GLN A 80 -4.19 -1.89 -23.92
N THR A 81 -2.87 -1.98 -24.11
CA THR A 81 -2.01 -3.09 -23.69
C THR A 81 -0.74 -2.55 -23.03
N ILE A 82 0.02 -3.40 -22.35
CA ILE A 82 1.33 -3.03 -21.81
C ILE A 82 2.31 -2.62 -22.93
N ALA A 83 2.21 -3.25 -24.10
CA ALA A 83 3.06 -2.89 -25.26
C ALA A 83 2.84 -1.44 -25.75
N ASP A 84 1.63 -0.90 -25.58
CA ASP A 84 1.31 0.48 -25.98
C ASP A 84 1.97 1.54 -25.09
N LEU A 85 2.62 1.12 -24.00
CA LEU A 85 3.36 2.02 -23.11
C LEU A 85 4.71 2.46 -23.69
N ARG A 86 5.19 1.85 -24.80
CA ARG A 86 6.44 2.26 -25.45
C ARG A 86 6.41 3.77 -25.79
N GLY A 87 7.41 4.51 -25.33
CA GLY A 87 7.55 5.97 -25.52
C GLY A 87 6.57 6.79 -24.69
N LYS A 88 5.87 6.19 -23.70
CA LYS A 88 4.89 6.86 -22.85
C LYS A 88 5.48 7.35 -21.54
N LYS A 89 4.80 8.33 -20.94
CA LYS A 89 5.11 8.84 -19.60
C LYS A 89 4.31 8.08 -18.55
N ILE A 90 5.00 7.55 -17.55
CA ILE A 90 4.38 6.84 -16.43
C ILE A 90 4.63 7.64 -15.15
N GLY A 91 3.54 8.15 -14.55
CA GLY A 91 3.57 8.83 -13.27
C GLY A 91 3.71 7.86 -12.11
N TYR A 92 4.47 8.25 -11.09
CA TYR A 92 4.62 7.47 -9.85
C TYR A 92 4.67 8.39 -8.62
N SER A 93 4.42 7.83 -7.43
CA SER A 93 4.45 8.53 -6.15
C SER A 93 5.55 8.06 -5.21
N VAL A 94 5.83 6.75 -5.16
CA VAL A 94 6.83 6.14 -4.27
C VAL A 94 8.05 5.70 -5.05
N SER A 95 9.09 6.52 -4.96
CA SER A 95 10.35 6.29 -5.67
C SER A 95 11.03 4.97 -5.25
N GLY A 96 11.66 4.32 -6.21
CA GLY A 96 12.37 3.05 -6.06
C GLY A 96 11.46 1.83 -6.22
N VAL A 97 10.36 1.77 -5.48
CA VAL A 97 9.47 0.61 -5.49
C VAL A 97 8.55 0.58 -6.72
N GLU A 98 8.00 1.73 -7.09
CA GLU A 98 7.05 1.78 -8.21
C GLU A 98 7.77 1.64 -9.55
N GLU A 99 8.97 2.20 -9.70
CA GLU A 99 9.82 1.94 -10.85
C GLU A 99 10.18 0.46 -10.98
N ALA A 100 10.47 -0.20 -9.86
CA ALA A 100 10.75 -1.64 -9.84
C ALA A 100 9.53 -2.47 -10.33
N LEU A 101 8.34 -2.15 -9.86
CA LEU A 101 7.09 -2.80 -10.29
C LEU A 101 6.80 -2.54 -11.77
N VAL A 102 6.97 -1.31 -12.24
CA VAL A 102 6.81 -0.95 -13.66
C VAL A 102 7.80 -1.76 -14.52
N GLY A 103 9.07 -1.85 -14.11
CA GLY A 103 10.06 -2.65 -14.83
C GLY A 103 9.65 -4.11 -14.99
N ALA A 104 9.06 -4.71 -13.94
CA ALA A 104 8.55 -6.09 -14.00
C ALA A 104 7.33 -6.21 -14.93
N ILE A 105 6.40 -5.26 -14.88
CA ILE A 105 5.23 -5.22 -15.77
C ILE A 105 5.66 -5.08 -17.23
N LEU A 106 6.57 -4.17 -17.54
CA LEU A 106 7.06 -3.91 -18.90
C LEU A 106 7.72 -5.14 -19.54
N LYS A 107 8.41 -5.96 -18.74
CA LYS A 107 9.01 -7.23 -19.22
C LYS A 107 7.98 -8.20 -19.82
N THR A 108 6.71 -8.14 -19.40
CA THR A 108 5.65 -9.01 -19.97
C THR A 108 5.32 -8.69 -21.42
N ALA A 109 5.75 -7.52 -21.90
CA ALA A 109 5.58 -7.06 -23.28
C ALA A 109 6.92 -6.79 -23.99
N ASP A 110 8.03 -7.41 -23.53
CA ASP A 110 9.37 -7.21 -24.05
C ASP A 110 9.81 -5.72 -24.08
N LEU A 111 9.41 -4.97 -23.03
CA LEU A 111 9.81 -3.60 -22.77
C LEU A 111 10.70 -3.52 -21.52
N THR A 112 11.42 -2.40 -21.42
CA THR A 112 12.26 -2.04 -20.27
C THR A 112 11.92 -0.63 -19.79
N LEU A 113 12.49 -0.19 -18.68
CA LEU A 113 12.36 1.19 -18.18
C LEU A 113 12.93 2.23 -19.16
N ASP A 114 13.88 1.84 -20.03
CA ASP A 114 14.43 2.73 -21.07
C ASP A 114 13.44 3.00 -22.22
N ASP A 115 12.38 2.19 -22.33
CA ASP A 115 11.31 2.36 -23.31
C ASP A 115 10.21 3.34 -22.85
N VAL A 116 10.27 3.85 -21.61
CA VAL A 116 9.26 4.75 -21.03
C VAL A 116 9.93 5.91 -20.29
N GLU A 117 9.17 6.98 -20.00
CA GLU A 117 9.63 8.09 -19.16
C GLU A 117 8.92 7.99 -17.79
N MET A 118 9.69 7.77 -16.73
CA MET A 118 9.17 7.77 -15.36
C MET A 118 9.10 9.21 -14.81
N VAL A 119 7.93 9.63 -14.31
CA VAL A 119 7.69 11.00 -13.83
C VAL A 119 7.17 10.95 -12.39
N ASN A 120 7.90 11.54 -11.45
CA ASN A 120 7.39 11.68 -10.09
C ASN A 120 6.27 12.72 -10.05
N VAL A 121 5.06 12.27 -9.70
CA VAL A 121 3.87 13.12 -9.56
C VAL A 121 3.41 13.25 -8.11
N ASN A 122 4.16 12.67 -7.17
CA ASN A 122 3.84 12.64 -5.73
C ASN A 122 2.38 12.16 -5.52
N TRP A 123 1.58 12.87 -4.73
CA TRP A 123 0.17 12.53 -4.45
C TRP A 123 -0.80 12.83 -5.61
N SER A 124 -0.33 13.35 -6.75
CA SER A 124 -1.17 13.84 -7.85
C SER A 124 -1.37 12.82 -8.97
N LEU A 125 -1.55 11.53 -8.66
CA LEU A 125 -1.69 10.45 -9.66
C LEU A 125 -2.86 10.71 -10.63
N SER A 126 -4.10 10.75 -10.14
CA SER A 126 -5.28 11.00 -10.98
C SER A 126 -5.26 12.38 -11.64
N PRO A 127 -4.95 13.49 -10.94
CA PRO A 127 -4.86 14.81 -11.58
C PRO A 127 -3.85 14.87 -12.73
N ALA A 128 -2.66 14.26 -12.57
CA ALA A 128 -1.64 14.24 -13.62
C ALA A 128 -2.09 13.44 -14.85
N LEU A 129 -2.78 12.32 -14.63
CA LEU A 129 -3.32 11.48 -15.71
C LEU A 129 -4.48 12.17 -16.44
N ILE A 130 -5.41 12.78 -15.72
CA ILE A 130 -6.54 13.53 -16.29
C ILE A 130 -6.05 14.72 -17.11
N ALA A 131 -5.05 15.46 -16.60
CA ALA A 131 -4.47 16.60 -17.29
C ALA A 131 -3.60 16.22 -18.50
N GLY A 132 -3.34 14.93 -18.73
CA GLY A 132 -2.47 14.45 -19.80
C GLY A 132 -0.99 14.78 -19.59
N GLN A 133 -0.56 15.04 -18.36
CA GLN A 133 0.86 15.24 -18.02
C GLN A 133 1.62 13.91 -18.09
N VAL A 134 0.91 12.81 -17.83
CA VAL A 134 1.39 11.43 -17.99
C VAL A 134 0.35 10.60 -18.73
N ASP A 135 0.77 9.51 -19.37
CA ASP A 135 -0.09 8.60 -20.13
C ASP A 135 -0.61 7.44 -19.27
N ALA A 136 0.10 7.11 -18.21
CA ALA A 136 -0.26 6.09 -17.22
C ALA A 136 0.22 6.51 -15.84
N THR A 137 -0.31 5.87 -14.78
CA THR A 137 0.21 6.01 -13.42
C THR A 137 0.31 4.64 -12.75
N ILE A 138 1.39 4.43 -11.98
CA ILE A 138 1.55 3.32 -11.05
C ILE A 138 1.41 3.86 -9.62
N GLY A 139 0.95 3.02 -8.68
CA GLY A 139 0.63 3.48 -7.32
C GLY A 139 -0.83 3.92 -7.15
N ALA A 140 -1.59 4.01 -8.23
CA ALA A 140 -3.02 4.27 -8.20
C ALA A 140 -3.78 3.09 -7.58
N TYR A 141 -4.67 3.37 -6.63
CA TYR A 141 -5.48 2.36 -5.97
C TYR A 141 -6.81 2.18 -6.67
N ARG A 142 -7.09 0.96 -7.12
CA ARG A 142 -8.31 0.58 -7.85
C ARG A 142 -9.62 0.87 -7.09
N ASN A 143 -9.56 1.02 -5.78
CA ASN A 143 -10.69 1.34 -4.89
C ASN A 143 -10.84 2.85 -4.63
N PHE A 144 -9.97 3.71 -5.15
CA PHE A 144 -9.99 5.15 -4.92
C PHE A 144 -9.87 5.94 -6.22
N GLU A 145 -8.73 5.84 -6.93
CA GLU A 145 -8.41 6.70 -8.07
C GLU A 145 -9.34 6.50 -9.28
N LEU A 146 -9.85 5.28 -9.54
CA LEU A 146 -10.85 5.08 -10.59
C LEU A 146 -12.15 5.85 -10.31
N THR A 147 -12.58 5.88 -9.04
CA THR A 147 -13.74 6.65 -8.63
C THR A 147 -13.46 8.15 -8.73
N GLN A 148 -12.27 8.59 -8.29
CA GLN A 148 -11.85 9.98 -8.41
C GLN A 148 -11.88 10.44 -9.88
N MET A 149 -11.29 9.69 -10.80
CA MET A 149 -11.33 10.02 -12.23
C MET A 149 -12.75 10.17 -12.74
N ARG A 150 -13.64 9.22 -12.43
CA ARG A 150 -15.05 9.26 -12.82
C ARG A 150 -15.76 10.51 -12.31
N LEU A 151 -15.55 10.89 -11.06
CA LEU A 151 -16.15 12.08 -10.46
C LEU A 151 -15.61 13.39 -11.07
N GLU A 152 -14.38 13.38 -11.56
CA GLU A 152 -13.75 14.49 -12.28
C GLU A 152 -14.07 14.48 -13.79
N GLY A 153 -14.98 13.59 -14.24
CA GLY A 153 -15.47 13.54 -15.63
C GLY A 153 -14.52 12.82 -16.61
N ALA A 154 -13.58 12.04 -16.11
CA ALA A 154 -12.69 11.20 -16.90
C ALA A 154 -12.92 9.72 -16.60
N GLU A 155 -12.75 8.85 -17.60
CA GLU A 155 -12.80 7.42 -17.39
C GLU A 155 -11.40 6.83 -17.35
N GLY A 156 -11.12 6.05 -16.30
CA GLY A 156 -9.89 5.30 -16.09
C GLY A 156 -10.07 3.80 -16.28
N ARG A 157 -8.97 3.13 -16.56
CA ARG A 157 -8.87 1.69 -16.58
C ARG A 157 -7.59 1.25 -15.86
N CYS A 158 -7.68 0.15 -15.10
CA CYS A 158 -6.55 -0.45 -14.42
C CYS A 158 -6.09 -1.72 -15.15
N PHE A 159 -4.78 -1.85 -15.33
CA PHE A 159 -4.11 -3.14 -15.45
C PHE A 159 -3.74 -3.59 -14.05
N PHE A 160 -4.34 -4.65 -13.57
CA PHE A 160 -4.05 -5.19 -12.25
C PHE A 160 -2.65 -5.79 -12.25
N ILE A 161 -1.78 -5.32 -11.37
CA ILE A 161 -0.37 -5.68 -11.42
C ILE A 161 -0.12 -7.16 -11.19
N GLU A 162 -0.99 -7.83 -10.40
CA GLU A 162 -0.98 -9.27 -10.19
C GLU A 162 -1.34 -10.09 -11.43
N GLU A 163 -1.97 -9.47 -12.44
CA GLU A 163 -2.24 -10.05 -13.76
C GLU A 163 -1.13 -9.72 -14.78
N GLN A 164 -0.18 -8.86 -14.38
CA GLN A 164 0.93 -8.40 -15.21
C GLN A 164 2.28 -8.89 -14.69
N GLY A 165 2.31 -10.10 -14.12
CA GLY A 165 3.56 -10.77 -13.74
C GLY A 165 4.10 -10.42 -12.36
N VAL A 166 3.46 -9.54 -11.60
CA VAL A 166 3.82 -9.25 -10.21
C VAL A 166 3.09 -10.22 -9.29
N PRO A 167 3.74 -10.99 -8.42
CA PRO A 167 3.06 -11.86 -7.47
C PRO A 167 2.16 -11.08 -6.50
N THR A 168 1.07 -11.70 -6.07
CA THR A 168 0.23 -11.13 -5.01
C THR A 168 1.04 -10.87 -3.73
N TYR A 169 0.87 -9.69 -3.15
CA TYR A 169 1.54 -9.21 -1.95
C TYR A 169 0.56 -8.52 -0.99
N ASP A 170 1.01 -8.22 0.22
CA ASP A 170 0.26 -7.41 1.19
C ASP A 170 0.39 -5.93 0.82
N GLU A 171 -0.72 -5.28 0.47
CA GLU A 171 -0.68 -3.87 0.03
C GLU A 171 -0.27 -2.94 1.17
N LEU A 172 -0.94 -3.04 2.32
CA LEU A 172 -0.62 -2.21 3.47
C LEU A 172 -0.23 -3.07 4.65
N ILE A 173 0.97 -2.82 5.17
CA ILE A 173 1.55 -3.53 6.30
C ILE A 173 1.98 -2.55 7.40
N PHE A 174 1.98 -3.01 8.63
CA PHE A 174 2.65 -2.36 9.73
C PHE A 174 4.10 -2.81 9.80
N VAL A 175 5.01 -1.85 9.84
CA VAL A 175 6.44 -2.11 10.08
C VAL A 175 6.90 -1.47 11.38
N ALA A 176 7.89 -2.10 12.02
CA ALA A 176 8.56 -1.62 13.21
C ALA A 176 10.07 -1.82 13.10
N ASN A 177 10.83 -1.08 13.88
CA ASN A 177 12.24 -1.34 14.09
C ASN A 177 12.38 -2.44 15.17
N PRO A 178 12.86 -3.66 14.84
CA PRO A 178 12.90 -4.79 15.77
C PRO A 178 13.81 -4.57 16.97
N GLN A 179 14.75 -3.63 16.89
CA GLN A 179 15.67 -3.28 17.99
C GLN A 179 15.03 -2.33 19.02
N ARG A 180 13.89 -1.70 18.67
CA ARG A 180 13.23 -0.66 19.47
C ARG A 180 11.78 -0.99 19.83
N MET A 181 11.16 -1.91 19.10
CA MET A 181 9.76 -2.28 19.33
C MET A 181 9.59 -2.97 20.69
N ASP A 182 8.46 -2.69 21.31
CA ASP A 182 7.94 -3.45 22.44
C ASP A 182 6.96 -4.52 21.92
N PRO A 183 7.25 -5.83 22.08
CA PRO A 183 6.41 -6.90 21.57
C PRO A 183 4.99 -6.90 22.17
N ASP A 184 4.85 -6.57 23.46
CA ASP A 184 3.54 -6.52 24.12
C ASP A 184 2.69 -5.36 23.57
N ARG A 185 3.29 -4.19 23.43
CA ARG A 185 2.62 -3.03 22.80
C ARG A 185 2.22 -3.35 21.36
N THR A 186 3.07 -4.06 20.60
CA THR A 186 2.78 -4.47 19.22
C THR A 186 1.59 -5.42 19.17
N ARG A 187 1.53 -6.44 20.04
CA ARG A 187 0.38 -7.35 20.13
C ARG A 187 -0.92 -6.61 20.45
N ARG A 188 -0.90 -5.71 21.42
CA ARG A 188 -2.08 -4.89 21.77
C ARG A 188 -2.53 -3.99 20.61
N LEU A 189 -1.59 -3.38 19.88
CA LEU A 189 -1.91 -2.60 18.67
C LEU A 189 -2.59 -3.46 17.62
N LEU A 190 -2.04 -4.61 17.29
CA LEU A 190 -2.61 -5.51 16.28
C LEU A 190 -3.96 -6.08 16.70
N HIS A 191 -4.14 -6.38 17.99
CA HIS A 191 -5.44 -6.78 18.52
C HIS A 191 -6.49 -5.67 18.42
N ALA A 192 -6.12 -4.41 18.69
CA ALA A 192 -7.02 -3.27 18.48
C ALA A 192 -7.39 -3.10 16.99
N VAL A 193 -6.43 -3.28 16.08
CA VAL A 193 -6.66 -3.23 14.62
C VAL A 193 -7.60 -4.36 14.18
N GLU A 194 -7.40 -5.58 14.67
CA GLU A 194 -8.27 -6.73 14.39
C GLU A 194 -9.71 -6.47 14.81
N ARG A 195 -9.91 -6.04 16.05
CA ARG A 195 -11.24 -5.67 16.58
C ARG A 195 -11.88 -4.55 15.76
N GLY A 196 -11.08 -3.57 15.33
CA GLY A 196 -11.52 -2.49 14.45
C GLY A 196 -11.97 -3.00 13.08
N ALA A 197 -11.19 -3.87 12.44
CA ALA A 197 -11.53 -4.49 11.15
C ALA A 197 -12.82 -5.33 11.25
N GLN A 198 -12.94 -6.16 12.28
CA GLN A 198 -14.14 -6.96 12.53
C GLN A 198 -15.36 -6.09 12.78
N TYR A 199 -15.20 -4.99 13.53
CA TYR A 199 -16.29 -4.04 13.76
C TYR A 199 -16.77 -3.39 12.46
N MET A 200 -15.86 -2.92 11.60
CA MET A 200 -16.21 -2.30 10.31
C MET A 200 -16.99 -3.26 9.40
N VAL A 201 -16.62 -4.54 9.38
CA VAL A 201 -17.30 -5.55 8.56
C VAL A 201 -18.69 -5.88 9.12
N ASN A 202 -18.85 -5.95 10.45
CA ASN A 202 -20.10 -6.32 11.12
C ASN A 202 -21.07 -5.13 11.26
N HIS A 203 -20.56 -3.89 11.28
CA HIS A 203 -21.33 -2.65 11.50
C HIS A 203 -20.93 -1.55 10.48
N PRO A 204 -21.06 -1.80 9.16
CA PRO A 204 -20.48 -0.94 8.13
C PRO A 204 -21.05 0.48 8.14
N ASP A 205 -22.36 0.66 8.39
CA ASP A 205 -23.01 1.97 8.38
C ASP A 205 -22.63 2.80 9.61
N GLU A 206 -22.56 2.16 10.78
CA GLU A 206 -22.14 2.81 12.01
C GLU A 206 -20.65 3.19 11.94
N ALA A 207 -19.80 2.28 11.47
CA ALA A 207 -18.39 2.52 11.26
C ALA A 207 -18.14 3.64 10.23
N TRP A 208 -18.93 3.70 9.15
CA TRP A 208 -18.89 4.82 8.20
C TRP A 208 -19.25 6.14 8.89
N THR A 209 -20.32 6.16 9.71
CA THR A 209 -20.75 7.36 10.44
C THR A 209 -19.65 7.88 11.37
N LEU A 210 -18.98 6.96 12.09
CA LEU A 210 -17.86 7.29 12.95
C LEU A 210 -16.67 7.83 12.15
N PHE A 211 -16.27 7.15 11.10
CA PHE A 211 -15.16 7.53 10.24
C PHE A 211 -15.39 8.89 9.57
N SER A 212 -16.49 9.05 8.87
CA SER A 212 -16.82 10.29 8.14
C SER A 212 -17.11 11.47 9.08
N GLY A 213 -17.39 11.18 10.36
CA GLY A 213 -17.54 12.18 11.41
C GLY A 213 -16.23 12.78 11.91
N THR A 214 -15.07 12.17 11.61
CA THR A 214 -13.77 12.65 12.11
C THR A 214 -13.28 13.91 11.39
N ALA A 215 -13.68 14.12 10.13
CA ALA A 215 -13.37 15.35 9.39
C ALA A 215 -14.49 15.66 8.37
N PRO A 216 -14.82 16.95 8.14
CA PRO A 216 -15.85 17.32 7.17
C PRO A 216 -15.60 16.84 5.76
N ASP A 217 -14.34 16.86 5.32
CA ASP A 217 -13.91 16.50 3.96
C ASP A 217 -14.05 15.02 3.65
N LEU A 218 -14.28 14.16 4.66
CA LEU A 218 -14.50 12.73 4.47
C LEU A 218 -15.95 12.39 4.05
N ARG A 219 -16.87 13.36 4.03
CA ARG A 219 -18.31 13.12 3.78
C ARG A 219 -18.71 13.22 2.32
N ASP A 220 -17.76 13.26 1.40
CA ASP A 220 -18.01 13.32 -0.02
C ASP A 220 -18.31 11.95 -0.66
N GLU A 221 -18.73 11.96 -1.93
CA GLU A 221 -19.05 10.75 -2.69
C GLU A 221 -17.81 9.87 -2.90
N LEU A 222 -16.63 10.47 -3.11
CA LEU A 222 -15.38 9.74 -3.31
C LEU A 222 -15.05 8.87 -2.09
N ASN A 223 -15.04 9.48 -0.90
CA ASN A 223 -14.74 8.77 0.33
C ASN A 223 -15.81 7.73 0.68
N ALA A 224 -17.10 8.02 0.40
CA ALA A 224 -18.18 7.07 0.63
C ALA A 224 -18.04 5.81 -0.26
N GLN A 225 -17.64 5.98 -1.53
CA GLN A 225 -17.39 4.85 -2.42
C GLN A 225 -16.12 4.10 -2.04
N ALA A 226 -15.03 4.82 -1.80
CA ALA A 226 -13.75 4.24 -1.36
C ALA A 226 -13.92 3.42 -0.07
N TRP A 227 -14.73 3.90 0.88
CA TRP A 227 -15.07 3.14 2.10
C TRP A 227 -15.68 1.78 1.78
N LYS A 228 -16.71 1.75 0.93
CA LYS A 228 -17.41 0.52 0.53
C LYS A 228 -16.47 -0.49 -0.13
N ASP A 229 -15.55 0.03 -0.97
CA ASP A 229 -14.62 -0.80 -1.73
C ASP A 229 -13.42 -1.26 -0.88
N THR A 230 -13.11 -0.55 0.22
CA THR A 230 -11.95 -0.84 1.07
C THR A 230 -12.29 -1.75 2.24
N VAL A 231 -13.45 -1.56 2.89
CA VAL A 231 -13.82 -2.31 4.11
C VAL A 231 -13.68 -3.83 3.95
N PRO A 232 -14.13 -4.45 2.83
CA PRO A 232 -13.99 -5.90 2.65
C PRO A 232 -12.54 -6.39 2.48
N ARG A 233 -11.56 -5.49 2.32
CA ARG A 233 -10.16 -5.79 2.04
C ARG A 233 -9.28 -5.73 3.29
N PHE A 234 -9.80 -5.21 4.41
CA PHE A 234 -9.07 -5.21 5.67
C PHE A 234 -8.78 -6.65 6.12
N SER A 235 -7.55 -6.87 6.55
CA SER A 235 -7.17 -8.13 7.18
C SER A 235 -8.00 -8.36 8.45
N GLN A 236 -8.65 -9.52 8.54
CA GLN A 236 -9.42 -9.94 9.72
C GLN A 236 -8.51 -10.58 10.79
N SER A 237 -7.25 -10.84 10.45
CA SER A 237 -6.22 -11.36 11.33
C SER A 237 -4.89 -10.64 11.04
N PRO A 238 -4.74 -9.37 11.48
CA PRO A 238 -3.57 -8.55 11.14
C PRO A 238 -2.23 -9.15 11.58
N ALA A 239 -2.21 -9.90 12.68
CA ALA A 239 -1.00 -10.53 13.19
C ALA A 239 -0.52 -11.70 12.31
N ALA A 240 -1.44 -12.42 11.64
CA ALA A 240 -1.11 -13.59 10.83
C ALA A 240 -0.10 -13.25 9.72
N LEU A 241 0.88 -14.14 9.53
CA LEU A 241 1.94 -14.00 8.53
C LEU A 241 1.85 -15.13 7.50
N ASP A 242 1.66 -14.76 6.23
CA ASP A 242 1.81 -15.70 5.11
C ASP A 242 3.29 -15.78 4.69
N HIS A 243 4.02 -16.71 5.32
CA HIS A 243 5.43 -16.97 5.00
C HIS A 243 5.65 -17.27 3.50
N GLY A 244 4.71 -18.01 2.89
CA GLY A 244 4.83 -18.36 1.47
C GLY A 244 4.72 -17.14 0.55
N ARG A 245 3.87 -16.19 0.87
CA ARG A 245 3.72 -14.94 0.12
C ARG A 245 5.01 -14.10 0.17
N TYR A 246 5.57 -13.91 1.36
CA TYR A 246 6.83 -13.16 1.52
C TYR A 246 7.99 -13.84 0.81
N ALA A 247 8.13 -15.16 0.93
CA ALA A 247 9.18 -15.91 0.23
C ALA A 247 9.03 -15.84 -1.29
N ARG A 248 7.81 -15.97 -1.84
CA ARG A 248 7.57 -15.86 -3.29
C ARG A 248 7.85 -14.46 -3.81
N PHE A 249 7.49 -13.43 -3.04
CA PHE A 249 7.73 -12.05 -3.45
C PHE A 249 9.22 -11.71 -3.41
N GLU A 250 9.95 -12.18 -2.42
CA GLU A 250 11.41 -12.05 -2.32
C GLU A 250 12.11 -12.72 -3.51
N GLN A 251 11.71 -13.95 -3.85
CA GLN A 251 12.23 -14.65 -5.02
C GLN A 251 11.92 -13.90 -6.33
N PHE A 252 10.72 -13.34 -6.46
CA PHE A 252 10.34 -12.53 -7.61
C PHE A 252 11.24 -11.29 -7.76
N LEU A 253 11.54 -10.58 -6.68
CA LEU A 253 12.44 -9.41 -6.73
C LEU A 253 13.84 -9.82 -7.17
N HIS A 254 14.35 -10.94 -6.67
CA HIS A 254 15.65 -11.49 -7.09
C HIS A 254 15.66 -11.87 -8.57
N ASP A 255 14.66 -12.60 -9.05
CA ASP A 255 14.56 -13.02 -10.46
C ASP A 255 14.35 -11.83 -11.41
N ALA A 256 13.75 -10.76 -10.92
CA ALA A 256 13.62 -9.50 -11.62
C ALA A 256 14.93 -8.68 -11.66
N GLY A 257 15.93 -9.06 -10.86
CA GLY A 257 17.21 -8.35 -10.73
C GLY A 257 17.11 -7.06 -9.90
N LEU A 258 16.14 -7.01 -8.98
CA LEU A 258 15.87 -5.83 -8.12
C LEU A 258 16.57 -5.94 -6.75
N ILE A 259 16.99 -7.16 -6.39
CA ILE A 259 17.78 -7.46 -5.20
C ILE A 259 18.86 -8.47 -5.55
N ASP A 260 20.00 -8.42 -4.86
CA ASP A 260 21.18 -9.25 -5.17
C ASP A 260 21.11 -10.67 -4.57
N SER A 261 20.28 -10.88 -3.56
CA SER A 261 20.18 -12.15 -2.83
C SER A 261 18.79 -12.33 -2.25
N VAL A 262 18.41 -13.56 -1.94
CA VAL A 262 17.12 -13.90 -1.31
C VAL A 262 17.31 -13.99 0.20
N LEU A 263 16.62 -13.14 0.95
CA LEU A 263 16.62 -13.16 2.41
C LEU A 263 15.58 -14.18 2.94
N PRO A 264 15.85 -14.83 4.08
CA PRO A 264 14.82 -15.61 4.76
C PRO A 264 13.70 -14.70 5.30
N VAL A 265 12.47 -15.19 5.31
CA VAL A 265 11.30 -14.41 5.77
C VAL A 265 11.49 -13.84 7.17
N SER A 266 12.25 -14.49 8.04
CA SER A 266 12.58 -14.01 9.38
C SER A 266 13.38 -12.68 9.40
N GLU A 267 14.04 -12.32 8.29
CA GLU A 267 14.68 -11.00 8.16
C GLU A 267 13.70 -9.93 7.72
N LEU A 268 12.59 -10.29 7.10
CA LEU A 268 11.58 -9.39 6.54
C LEU A 268 10.39 -9.19 7.46
N ALA A 269 10.01 -10.21 8.24
CA ALA A 269 8.77 -10.21 9.02
C ALA A 269 8.94 -10.92 10.37
N LEU A 270 8.16 -10.45 11.35
CA LEU A 270 7.99 -11.10 12.64
C LEU A 270 6.60 -11.72 12.71
N ASP A 271 6.52 -12.92 13.24
CA ASP A 271 5.27 -13.55 13.61
C ASP A 271 4.96 -13.17 15.07
N VAL A 272 4.16 -12.12 15.24
CA VAL A 272 3.84 -11.56 16.58
C VAL A 272 2.64 -12.25 17.22
N GLY A 273 1.96 -13.13 16.50
CA GLY A 273 0.76 -13.85 16.94
C GLY A 273 1.05 -15.24 17.52
N VAL A 274 2.27 -15.74 17.40
CA VAL A 274 2.67 -17.05 17.89
C VAL A 274 3.50 -16.88 19.16
N GLU A 275 2.91 -17.19 20.31
CA GLU A 275 3.57 -17.69 21.53
C GLU A 275 3.25 -19.15 21.72
#